data_88f958a0fb415d40a4ac5563d7bdc187
#
_entry.id   88f958a0fb415d40a4ac5563d7bdc187
#
_cell.length_a   1.000
_cell.length_b   1.000
_cell.length_c   1.000
_cell.angle_alpha   90.00
_cell.angle_beta   90.00
_cell.angle_gamma   90.00
#
_symmetry.space_group_name_H-M   'P 1'
#
loop_
_entity.id
_entity.type
_entity.pdbx_description
1 polymer ?
#
loop_
_entity_poly.entity_id
_entity_poly.type
_entity_poly.pdbx_seq_one_letter_code
_entity_poly.pdbx_strand_id
1 'polypeptide(L)'
;MLFAALLLFLNNGYHFSDDIKREHSVKQNPFGQTIGAELPYWHLARPPQREIIPGHFCSLEPVSADKHEASLYQAYHAVSDGQDWTYFYCERPENKDDFHHYLQTLIHANDAVHYTAVDPQLGHALGTVGLQRIDEKNGVIEIGSVNWSPRLKRNTAGTEAIYLLLHYAFDKLGYRRCEWKCDSLNESSNAAAARFGFQYEGQFRQAIVTKGRNRDTNWYAIIDKDWPLIKQAFKDWLMAENFDSQGKQKVRLQDLRGRHS
;
A
#
# COMPACT_ATOMS: atom_id res chain seq x y z
N MET A 1 13.05 -37.95 -37.24
CA MET A 1 13.20 -38.16 -35.80
C MET A 1 13.22 -36.82 -35.08
N LEU A 2 12.09 -36.13 -34.98
CA LEU A 2 11.99 -34.84 -34.26
C LEU A 2 10.52 -34.54 -33.95
N PHE A 3 9.78 -35.50 -33.35
CA PHE A 3 8.39 -35.29 -32.97
C PHE A 3 7.96 -36.08 -31.72
N ALA A 4 8.91 -36.45 -30.86
CA ALA A 4 8.63 -37.27 -29.65
C ALA A 4 9.04 -36.63 -28.31
N ALA A 5 9.37 -35.33 -28.29
CA ALA A 5 9.82 -34.64 -27.07
C ALA A 5 8.87 -33.58 -26.53
N LEU A 6 7.66 -33.41 -27.05
CA LEU A 6 6.71 -32.36 -26.66
C LEU A 6 5.45 -32.84 -25.94
N LEU A 7 5.41 -34.08 -25.47
CA LEU A 7 4.20 -34.68 -24.85
C LEU A 7 4.40 -35.15 -23.41
N LEU A 8 5.46 -34.74 -22.72
CA LEU A 8 5.78 -35.14 -21.34
C LEU A 8 5.71 -34.01 -20.31
N PHE A 9 5.20 -32.83 -20.67
CA PHE A 9 5.06 -31.68 -19.74
C PHE A 9 3.62 -31.29 -19.40
N LEU A 10 2.61 -32.09 -19.76
CA LEU A 10 1.18 -31.75 -19.56
C LEU A 10 0.45 -32.67 -18.55
N ASN A 11 1.15 -33.39 -17.67
CA ASN A 11 0.50 -34.24 -16.67
C ASN A 11 1.03 -34.10 -15.26
N ASN A 12 1.33 -32.87 -14.82
CA ASN A 12 1.36 -32.53 -13.40
C ASN A 12 0.13 -31.67 -13.10
N GLY A 13 -1.02 -32.35 -12.97
CA GLY A 13 -2.24 -31.77 -12.41
C GLY A 13 -1.98 -31.38 -10.95
N TYR A 14 -1.54 -30.15 -10.71
CA TYR A 14 -1.66 -29.52 -9.41
C TYR A 14 -3.15 -29.31 -9.13
N HIS A 15 -3.73 -30.19 -8.33
CA HIS A 15 -5.06 -30.00 -7.75
C HIS A 15 -5.00 -28.80 -6.78
N PHE A 16 -5.29 -27.62 -7.31
CA PHE A 16 -5.37 -26.35 -6.57
C PHE A 16 -6.51 -26.34 -5.51
N SER A 17 -7.38 -27.33 -5.51
CA SER A 17 -8.56 -27.39 -4.61
C SER A 17 -8.32 -28.12 -3.29
N ASP A 18 -7.30 -28.95 -3.16
CA ASP A 18 -7.07 -29.73 -1.93
C ASP A 18 -6.11 -29.03 -0.94
N ASP A 19 -5.24 -28.13 -1.43
CA ASP A 19 -4.34 -27.39 -0.57
C ASP A 19 -5.05 -26.27 0.21
N ILE A 20 -6.12 -25.67 -0.33
CA ILE A 20 -6.90 -24.61 0.33
C ILE A 20 -7.67 -25.14 1.55
N LYS A 21 -8.03 -26.42 1.59
CA LYS A 21 -8.76 -27.05 2.71
C LYS A 21 -7.85 -27.49 3.86
N ARG A 22 -6.53 -27.59 3.68
CA ARG A 22 -5.58 -28.03 4.72
C ARG A 22 -5.09 -26.91 5.64
N GLU A 23 -5.26 -25.65 5.28
CA GLU A 23 -4.67 -24.52 6.01
C GLU A 23 -5.39 -24.07 7.29
N HIS A 24 -6.54 -24.67 7.64
CA HIS A 24 -7.34 -24.23 8.79
C HIS A 24 -7.46 -25.26 9.90
N SER A 25 -6.74 -26.38 9.89
CA SER A 25 -6.77 -27.31 11.02
C SER A 25 -5.93 -26.75 12.17
N VAL A 26 -6.62 -26.16 13.12
CA VAL A 26 -6.06 -25.83 14.43
C VAL A 26 -5.45 -27.12 15.00
N LYS A 27 -4.13 -27.13 15.23
CA LYS A 27 -3.41 -28.28 15.79
C LYS A 27 -3.34 -28.16 17.31
N GLN A 28 -3.17 -29.28 17.97
CA GLN A 28 -2.81 -29.32 19.37
C GLN A 28 -1.36 -29.74 19.54
N ASN A 29 -0.65 -29.12 20.46
CA ASN A 29 0.68 -29.56 20.87
C ASN A 29 0.59 -30.81 21.77
N PRO A 30 1.71 -31.45 22.14
CA PRO A 30 1.72 -32.63 23.02
C PRO A 30 1.07 -32.43 24.40
N PHE A 31 0.83 -31.19 24.80
CA PHE A 31 0.18 -30.84 26.06
C PHE A 31 -1.33 -30.57 25.91
N GLY A 32 -1.90 -30.82 24.74
CA GLY A 32 -3.31 -30.55 24.44
C GLY A 32 -3.67 -29.07 24.22
N GLN A 33 -2.68 -28.18 24.10
CA GLN A 33 -2.93 -26.75 23.84
C GLN A 33 -3.13 -26.51 22.35
N THR A 34 -4.11 -25.70 22.02
CA THR A 34 -4.38 -25.24 20.66
C THR A 34 -3.28 -24.30 20.17
N ILE A 35 -2.69 -24.60 19.03
CA ILE A 35 -1.61 -23.82 18.38
C ILE A 35 -2.02 -23.39 16.98
N GLY A 36 -1.34 -22.35 16.47
CA GLY A 36 -1.55 -21.84 15.11
C GLY A 36 -1.18 -22.86 14.03
N ALA A 37 -1.71 -22.67 12.82
CA ALA A 37 -1.37 -23.48 11.67
C ALA A 37 0.11 -23.39 11.33
N GLU A 38 0.69 -24.52 10.90
CA GLU A 38 2.06 -24.55 10.39
C GLU A 38 2.18 -23.78 9.07
N LEU A 39 3.34 -23.21 8.84
CA LEU A 39 3.69 -22.54 7.60
C LEU A 39 4.92 -23.23 6.97
N PRO A 40 4.77 -24.48 6.46
CA PRO A 40 5.91 -25.30 6.03
C PRO A 40 6.66 -24.71 4.84
N TYR A 41 6.02 -23.85 4.06
CA TYR A 41 6.62 -23.21 2.88
C TYR A 41 6.89 -21.72 3.10
N TRP A 42 6.88 -21.27 4.36
CA TRP A 42 7.17 -19.88 4.66
C TRP A 42 8.65 -19.56 4.39
N HIS A 43 8.86 -18.54 3.58
CA HIS A 43 10.18 -17.96 3.33
C HIS A 43 10.17 -16.49 3.72
N LEU A 44 11.34 -15.96 4.08
CA LEU A 44 11.49 -14.54 4.39
C LEU A 44 11.00 -13.70 3.19
N ALA A 45 10.22 -12.66 3.49
CA ALA A 45 9.86 -11.67 2.48
C ALA A 45 11.12 -10.90 2.03
N ARG A 46 11.10 -10.39 0.81
CA ARG A 46 12.21 -9.60 0.29
C ARG A 46 12.08 -8.13 0.70
N PRO A 47 13.17 -7.46 1.09
CA PRO A 47 13.09 -6.03 1.39
C PRO A 47 12.75 -5.22 0.14
N PRO A 48 11.93 -4.16 0.26
CA PRO A 48 11.66 -3.27 -0.86
C PRO A 48 12.94 -2.57 -1.33
N GLN A 49 13.09 -2.48 -2.63
CA GLN A 49 14.22 -1.81 -3.25
C GLN A 49 13.84 -0.37 -3.66
N ARG A 50 14.87 0.49 -3.78
CA ARG A 50 14.68 1.85 -4.29
C ARG A 50 14.63 1.82 -5.84
N GLU A 51 13.56 1.25 -6.38
CA GLU A 51 13.32 1.09 -7.81
C GLU A 51 12.04 1.80 -8.25
N ILE A 52 11.93 2.14 -9.52
CA ILE A 52 10.71 2.73 -10.09
C ILE A 52 9.66 1.61 -10.24
N ILE A 53 8.46 1.85 -9.74
CA ILE A 53 7.29 0.99 -9.93
C ILE A 53 6.36 1.68 -10.94
N PRO A 54 6.37 1.23 -12.22
CA PRO A 54 5.58 1.87 -13.25
C PRO A 54 4.09 1.55 -13.13
N GLY A 55 3.24 2.55 -13.36
CA GLY A 55 1.79 2.41 -13.50
C GLY A 55 1.28 3.13 -14.75
N HIS A 56 -0.03 3.15 -14.92
CA HIS A 56 -0.68 3.79 -16.07
C HIS A 56 -1.03 5.26 -15.77
N PHE A 57 -1.55 5.54 -14.60
CA PHE A 57 -1.98 6.88 -14.17
C PHE A 57 -0.91 7.58 -13.34
N CYS A 58 0.03 6.84 -12.76
CA CYS A 58 1.23 7.37 -12.11
C CYS A 58 2.38 6.37 -12.18
N SER A 59 3.61 6.85 -12.04
CA SER A 59 4.74 6.03 -11.63
C SER A 59 5.07 6.32 -10.16
N LEU A 60 5.54 5.31 -9.44
CA LEU A 60 6.12 5.50 -8.11
C LEU A 60 7.64 5.50 -8.26
N GLU A 61 8.24 6.65 -8.01
CA GLU A 61 9.69 6.82 -8.05
C GLU A 61 10.24 6.99 -6.62
N PRO A 62 11.37 6.38 -6.27
CA PRO A 62 12.04 6.68 -5.01
C PRO A 62 12.22 8.18 -4.84
N VAL A 63 11.89 8.72 -3.66
CA VAL A 63 11.99 10.17 -3.42
C VAL A 63 13.41 10.64 -3.71
N SER A 64 13.52 11.71 -4.50
CA SER A 64 14.77 12.36 -4.88
C SER A 64 14.58 13.87 -4.81
N ALA A 65 15.47 14.58 -4.12
CA ALA A 65 15.42 16.03 -4.04
C ALA A 65 15.63 16.65 -5.43
N ASP A 66 16.63 16.21 -6.15
CA ASP A 66 16.97 16.75 -7.48
C ASP A 66 15.83 16.66 -8.48
N LYS A 67 15.06 15.56 -8.44
CA LYS A 67 13.97 15.32 -9.39
C LYS A 67 12.64 15.89 -8.94
N HIS A 68 12.33 15.80 -7.65
CA HIS A 68 10.95 15.93 -7.18
C HIS A 68 10.69 17.17 -6.33
N GLU A 69 11.74 17.79 -5.74
CA GLU A 69 11.58 18.85 -4.76
C GLU A 69 10.74 20.02 -5.28
N ALA A 70 11.09 20.56 -6.44
CA ALA A 70 10.41 21.74 -6.98
C ALA A 70 8.91 21.50 -7.24
N SER A 71 8.56 20.35 -7.85
CA SER A 71 7.17 20.03 -8.17
C SER A 71 6.37 19.62 -6.93
N LEU A 72 6.97 18.89 -5.96
CA LEU A 72 6.33 18.57 -4.69
C LEU A 72 6.08 19.82 -3.85
N TYR A 73 7.07 20.72 -3.76
CA TYR A 73 6.89 21.98 -3.06
C TYR A 73 5.71 22.77 -3.61
N GLN A 74 5.63 22.92 -4.93
CA GLN A 74 4.49 23.57 -5.58
C GLN A 74 3.17 22.83 -5.33
N ALA A 75 3.17 21.50 -5.38
CA ALA A 75 1.97 20.71 -5.19
C ALA A 75 1.41 20.81 -3.77
N TYR A 76 2.27 20.82 -2.74
CA TYR A 76 1.86 20.94 -1.35
C TYR A 76 1.51 22.38 -0.94
N HIS A 77 2.04 23.38 -1.63
CA HIS A 77 1.76 24.80 -1.39
C HIS A 77 0.67 25.36 -2.32
N ALA A 78 0.00 24.48 -3.11
CA ALA A 78 -1.14 24.88 -3.94
C ALA A 78 -2.33 25.38 -3.13
N VAL A 79 -2.41 25.01 -1.84
CA VAL A 79 -3.37 25.52 -0.86
C VAL A 79 -2.63 26.27 0.25
N SER A 80 -3.21 27.35 0.75
CA SER A 80 -2.56 28.23 1.74
C SER A 80 -2.57 27.68 3.16
N ASP A 81 -3.55 26.82 3.50
CA ASP A 81 -3.67 26.26 4.85
C ASP A 81 -2.80 25.00 5.00
N GLY A 82 -2.36 24.70 6.19
CA GLY A 82 -1.61 23.49 6.53
C GLY A 82 -2.49 22.30 6.91
N GLN A 83 -3.80 22.33 6.58
CA GLN A 83 -4.78 21.36 7.04
C GLN A 83 -4.38 19.91 6.73
N ASP A 84 -3.75 19.68 5.59
CA ASP A 84 -3.30 18.36 5.15
C ASP A 84 -2.19 17.76 6.04
N TRP A 85 -1.52 18.60 6.85
CA TRP A 85 -0.45 18.20 7.75
C TRP A 85 -0.91 17.98 9.19
N THR A 86 -2.19 18.15 9.49
CA THR A 86 -2.76 18.04 10.85
C THR A 86 -2.36 16.74 11.54
N TYR A 87 -2.43 15.62 10.84
CA TYR A 87 -2.18 14.28 11.39
C TYR A 87 -0.80 13.72 11.09
N PHE A 88 0.08 14.51 10.46
CA PHE A 88 1.49 14.16 10.29
C PHE A 88 2.28 14.40 11.57
N TYR A 89 3.42 13.72 11.69
CA TYR A 89 4.33 13.87 12.84
C TYR A 89 5.08 15.20 12.84
N CYS A 90 5.20 15.84 11.69
CA CYS A 90 5.81 17.16 11.53
C CYS A 90 4.78 18.19 11.09
N GLU A 91 5.10 19.47 11.30
CA GLU A 91 4.33 20.56 10.71
C GLU A 91 4.65 20.69 9.22
N ARG A 92 3.80 21.40 8.49
CA ARG A 92 4.05 21.71 7.10
C ARG A 92 5.30 22.58 6.99
N PRO A 93 6.29 22.20 6.17
CA PRO A 93 7.44 23.06 5.90
C PRO A 93 6.99 24.41 5.34
N GLU A 94 7.48 25.51 5.94
CA GLU A 94 7.04 26.87 5.61
C GLU A 94 7.73 27.43 4.37
N ASN A 95 8.98 27.06 4.16
CA ASN A 95 9.83 27.55 3.08
C ASN A 95 10.56 26.38 2.38
N LYS A 96 11.33 26.72 1.35
CA LYS A 96 12.04 25.71 0.54
C LYS A 96 13.13 24.99 1.32
N ASP A 97 13.81 25.66 2.23
CA ASP A 97 14.90 25.05 3.00
C ASP A 97 14.34 24.02 4.00
N ASP A 98 13.25 24.36 4.69
CA ASP A 98 12.53 23.43 5.56
C ASP A 98 11.97 22.25 4.75
N PHE A 99 11.48 22.51 3.54
CA PHE A 99 10.97 21.47 2.66
C PHE A 99 12.09 20.54 2.16
N HIS A 100 13.24 21.10 1.83
CA HIS A 100 14.42 20.31 1.51
C HIS A 100 14.79 19.37 2.67
N HIS A 101 14.86 19.90 3.90
CA HIS A 101 15.11 19.09 5.10
C HIS A 101 14.07 17.98 5.28
N TYR A 102 12.80 18.28 5.10
CA TYR A 102 11.74 17.27 5.13
C TYR A 102 11.98 16.16 4.11
N LEU A 103 12.30 16.50 2.86
CA LEU A 103 12.60 15.49 1.83
C LEU A 103 13.83 14.64 2.20
N GLN A 104 14.88 15.26 2.79
CA GLN A 104 16.06 14.51 3.25
C GLN A 104 15.68 13.48 4.31
N THR A 105 14.72 13.75 5.20
CA THR A 105 14.24 12.75 6.17
C THR A 105 13.60 11.53 5.48
N LEU A 106 12.86 11.74 4.38
CA LEU A 106 12.27 10.66 3.60
C LEU A 106 13.32 9.86 2.81
N ILE A 107 14.31 10.57 2.23
CA ILE A 107 15.38 9.95 1.42
C ILE A 107 16.29 9.07 2.30
N HIS A 108 16.62 9.53 3.50
CA HIS A 108 17.56 8.86 4.40
C HIS A 108 16.90 7.98 5.46
N ALA A 109 15.58 7.72 5.36
CA ALA A 109 14.92 6.79 6.26
C ALA A 109 15.57 5.38 6.16
N ASN A 110 15.96 4.82 7.31
CA ASN A 110 16.63 3.53 7.38
C ASN A 110 15.64 2.35 7.43
N ASP A 111 14.42 2.59 7.90
CA ASP A 111 13.38 1.60 8.13
C ASP A 111 12.20 1.75 7.15
N ALA A 112 12.41 2.54 6.09
CA ALA A 112 11.39 2.80 5.08
C ALA A 112 11.99 3.06 3.70
N VAL A 113 11.21 2.77 2.66
CA VAL A 113 11.44 3.25 1.30
C VAL A 113 10.29 4.18 0.94
N HIS A 114 10.61 5.45 0.75
CA HIS A 114 9.62 6.45 0.36
C HIS A 114 9.63 6.66 -1.15
N TYR A 115 8.42 6.75 -1.70
CA TYR A 115 8.16 6.97 -3.12
C TYR A 115 7.42 8.28 -3.34
N THR A 116 7.64 8.84 -4.49
CA THR A 116 6.87 9.97 -5.03
C THR A 116 5.96 9.45 -6.13
N ALA A 117 4.66 9.77 -6.05
CA ALA A 117 3.75 9.56 -7.17
C ALA A 117 3.99 10.65 -8.21
N VAL A 118 4.40 10.25 -9.40
CA VAL A 118 4.76 11.13 -10.52
C VAL A 118 3.75 10.95 -11.64
N ASP A 119 3.27 12.06 -12.19
CA ASP A 119 2.45 12.07 -13.41
C ASP A 119 3.31 11.61 -14.61
N PRO A 120 2.95 10.51 -15.29
CA PRO A 120 3.78 9.94 -16.33
C PRO A 120 3.82 10.81 -17.61
N GLN A 121 2.88 11.74 -17.79
CA GLN A 121 2.83 12.62 -18.96
C GLN A 121 3.62 13.91 -18.74
N LEU A 122 3.51 14.47 -17.54
CA LEU A 122 4.10 15.78 -17.23
C LEU A 122 5.41 15.66 -16.44
N GLY A 123 5.73 14.50 -15.89
CA GLY A 123 6.88 14.29 -15.00
C GLY A 123 6.76 15.05 -13.68
N HIS A 124 5.57 15.52 -13.32
CA HIS A 124 5.35 16.29 -12.10
C HIS A 124 5.08 15.35 -10.91
N ALA A 125 5.80 15.59 -9.84
CA ALA A 125 5.56 14.92 -8.55
C ALA A 125 4.30 15.47 -7.88
N LEU A 126 3.41 14.56 -7.44
CA LEU A 126 2.06 14.89 -6.95
C LEU A 126 1.86 14.58 -5.46
N GLY A 127 2.73 13.80 -4.87
CA GLY A 127 2.61 13.41 -3.46
C GLY A 127 3.62 12.32 -3.10
N THR A 128 3.73 12.00 -1.82
CA THR A 128 4.64 10.98 -1.31
C THR A 128 3.90 9.89 -0.55
N VAL A 129 4.50 8.68 -0.51
CA VAL A 129 4.02 7.53 0.25
C VAL A 129 5.21 6.64 0.60
N GLY A 130 5.14 5.88 1.70
CA GLY A 130 6.21 5.00 2.12
C GLY A 130 5.76 3.54 2.28
N LEU A 131 6.70 2.62 2.00
CA LEU A 131 6.73 1.27 2.56
C LEU A 131 7.62 1.32 3.78
N GLN A 132 7.09 1.06 4.96
CA GLN A 132 7.77 1.24 6.24
C GLN A 132 7.48 0.10 7.20
N ARG A 133 8.13 0.09 8.38
CA ARG A 133 8.00 -0.99 9.38
C ARG A 133 8.19 -2.36 8.74
N ILE A 134 9.26 -2.47 8.00
CA ILE A 134 9.61 -3.64 7.20
C ILE A 134 10.07 -4.77 8.13
N ASP A 135 9.28 -5.83 8.22
CA ASP A 135 9.57 -7.05 8.99
C ASP A 135 9.55 -8.26 8.03
N GLU A 136 10.70 -8.52 7.43
CA GLU A 136 10.88 -9.60 6.47
C GLU A 136 10.64 -10.97 7.10
N LYS A 137 11.04 -11.12 8.37
CA LYS A 137 10.94 -12.38 9.10
C LYS A 137 9.49 -12.81 9.30
N ASN A 138 8.63 -11.87 9.65
CA ASN A 138 7.21 -12.11 9.86
C ASN A 138 6.37 -11.84 8.60
N GLY A 139 6.99 -11.31 7.53
CA GLY A 139 6.32 -10.94 6.29
C GLY A 139 5.30 -9.82 6.48
N VAL A 140 5.65 -8.81 7.30
CA VAL A 140 4.78 -7.67 7.61
C VAL A 140 5.40 -6.39 7.07
N ILE A 141 4.61 -5.56 6.43
CA ILE A 141 5.00 -4.25 5.92
C ILE A 141 3.85 -3.26 6.09
N GLU A 142 4.15 -1.97 6.16
CA GLU A 142 3.14 -0.92 6.29
C GLU A 142 3.20 0.04 5.10
N ILE A 143 2.04 0.36 4.51
CA ILE A 143 1.88 1.55 3.67
C ILE A 143 1.56 2.72 4.59
N GLY A 144 2.49 3.66 4.67
CA GLY A 144 2.37 4.82 5.54
C GLY A 144 2.94 6.09 4.94
N SER A 145 3.01 7.15 5.72
CA SER A 145 3.50 8.47 5.29
C SER A 145 2.81 8.97 4.01
N VAL A 146 1.51 8.64 3.86
CA VAL A 146 0.72 9.00 2.67
C VAL A 146 0.42 10.50 2.70
N ASN A 147 1.10 11.25 1.88
CA ASN A 147 0.95 12.69 1.75
C ASN A 147 0.57 13.07 0.31
N TRP A 148 -0.73 13.08 0.03
CA TRP A 148 -1.27 13.45 -1.27
C TRP A 148 -1.52 14.96 -1.36
N SER A 149 -0.96 15.60 -2.37
CA SER A 149 -1.35 16.97 -2.70
C SER A 149 -2.81 17.06 -3.16
N PRO A 150 -3.40 18.25 -3.20
CA PRO A 150 -4.76 18.44 -3.73
C PRO A 150 -4.96 17.87 -5.15
N ARG A 151 -3.89 17.84 -5.96
CA ARG A 151 -3.93 17.29 -7.33
C ARG A 151 -4.03 15.75 -7.35
N LEU A 152 -3.54 15.07 -6.33
CA LEU A 152 -3.55 13.60 -6.23
C LEU A 152 -4.73 13.09 -5.40
N LYS A 153 -5.29 13.90 -4.50
CA LYS A 153 -6.47 13.54 -3.71
C LYS A 153 -7.69 13.30 -4.60
N ARG A 154 -8.41 12.20 -4.30
CA ARG A 154 -9.62 11.79 -5.04
C ARG A 154 -9.40 11.61 -6.54
N ASN A 155 -8.16 11.32 -6.94
CA ASN A 155 -7.76 11.08 -8.31
C ASN A 155 -7.51 9.58 -8.53
N THR A 156 -7.65 9.12 -9.78
CA THR A 156 -7.35 7.74 -10.18
C THR A 156 -5.90 7.36 -9.90
N ALA A 157 -4.96 8.28 -10.16
CA ALA A 157 -3.54 8.08 -9.88
C ALA A 157 -3.24 7.80 -8.40
N GLY A 158 -3.94 8.48 -7.46
CA GLY A 158 -3.79 8.21 -6.02
C GLY A 158 -4.28 6.81 -5.61
N THR A 159 -5.30 6.29 -6.31
CA THR A 159 -5.78 4.92 -6.10
C THR A 159 -4.81 3.91 -6.71
N GLU A 160 -4.31 4.18 -7.92
CA GLU A 160 -3.30 3.32 -8.55
C GLU A 160 -2.01 3.26 -7.74
N ALA A 161 -1.55 4.37 -7.17
CA ALA A 161 -0.37 4.40 -6.31
C ALA A 161 -0.46 3.38 -5.15
N ILE A 162 -1.61 3.29 -4.48
CA ILE A 162 -1.83 2.30 -3.43
C ILE A 162 -1.88 0.88 -4.00
N TYR A 163 -2.55 0.68 -5.13
CA TYR A 163 -2.56 -0.62 -5.83
C TYR A 163 -1.15 -1.09 -6.18
N LEU A 164 -0.31 -0.22 -6.72
CA LEU A 164 1.08 -0.53 -7.09
C LEU A 164 1.90 -0.99 -5.87
N LEU A 165 1.77 -0.30 -4.73
CA LEU A 165 2.46 -0.70 -3.50
C LEU A 165 1.95 -2.02 -2.93
N LEU A 166 0.64 -2.25 -2.93
CA LEU A 166 0.07 -3.54 -2.50
C LEU A 166 0.52 -4.67 -3.43
N HIS A 167 0.46 -4.45 -4.75
CA HIS A 167 0.96 -5.41 -5.74
C HIS A 167 2.45 -5.70 -5.54
N TYR A 168 3.26 -4.69 -5.30
CA TYR A 168 4.69 -4.83 -5.02
C TYR A 168 4.92 -5.64 -3.75
N ALA A 169 4.24 -5.29 -2.65
CA ALA A 169 4.40 -5.99 -1.37
C ALA A 169 4.00 -7.47 -1.44
N PHE A 170 2.80 -7.78 -1.94
CA PHE A 170 2.30 -9.15 -1.94
C PHE A 170 2.89 -10.00 -3.08
N ASP A 171 2.79 -9.53 -4.34
CA ASP A 171 3.11 -10.36 -5.49
C ASP A 171 4.61 -10.37 -5.85
N LYS A 172 5.35 -9.30 -5.51
CA LYS A 172 6.77 -9.19 -5.85
C LYS A 172 7.69 -9.51 -4.69
N LEU A 173 7.37 -9.02 -3.50
CA LEU A 173 8.23 -9.16 -2.33
C LEU A 173 7.87 -10.35 -1.42
N GLY A 174 6.63 -10.87 -1.51
CA GLY A 174 6.18 -12.03 -0.77
C GLY A 174 5.75 -11.73 0.67
N TYR A 175 5.33 -10.50 0.95
CA TYR A 175 4.74 -10.18 2.25
C TYR A 175 3.38 -10.87 2.39
N ARG A 176 3.07 -11.30 3.62
CA ARG A 176 1.77 -11.94 3.94
C ARG A 176 0.80 -11.00 4.62
N ARG A 177 1.25 -9.80 5.00
CA ARG A 177 0.46 -8.79 5.69
C ARG A 177 0.95 -7.40 5.31
N CYS A 178 0.03 -6.54 4.88
CA CYS A 178 0.25 -5.13 4.67
C CYS A 178 -0.61 -4.33 5.63
N GLU A 179 -0.01 -3.43 6.40
CA GLU A 179 -0.66 -2.62 7.41
C GLU A 179 -0.95 -1.21 6.92
N TRP A 180 -1.96 -0.59 7.55
CA TRP A 180 -2.28 0.83 7.44
C TRP A 180 -2.61 1.35 8.83
N LYS A 181 -1.99 2.45 9.23
CA LYS A 181 -2.21 3.05 10.54
C LYS A 181 -2.53 4.53 10.40
N CYS A 182 -3.48 5.01 11.16
CA CYS A 182 -3.81 6.42 11.19
C CYS A 182 -4.26 6.87 12.57
N ASP A 183 -4.21 8.17 12.79
CA ASP A 183 -4.87 8.79 13.94
C ASP A 183 -6.36 8.43 13.90
N SER A 184 -6.93 8.03 15.03
CA SER A 184 -8.34 7.65 15.12
C SER A 184 -9.29 8.78 14.69
N LEU A 185 -8.86 10.03 14.84
CA LEU A 185 -9.59 11.23 14.45
C LEU A 185 -9.40 11.62 12.98
N ASN A 186 -8.48 10.97 12.25
CA ASN A 186 -8.27 11.22 10.82
C ASN A 186 -9.31 10.48 9.98
N GLU A 187 -10.52 11.04 9.90
CA GLU A 187 -11.64 10.45 9.15
C GLU A 187 -11.28 10.11 7.70
N SER A 188 -10.52 10.99 7.04
CA SER A 188 -10.13 10.79 5.64
C SER A 188 -9.22 9.57 5.45
N SER A 189 -8.28 9.33 6.37
CA SER A 189 -7.39 8.19 6.33
C SER A 189 -8.11 6.89 6.73
N ASN A 190 -9.01 6.95 7.72
CA ASN A 190 -9.87 5.83 8.08
C ASN A 190 -10.76 5.39 6.89
N ALA A 191 -11.39 6.36 6.22
CA ALA A 191 -12.20 6.09 5.03
C ALA A 191 -11.37 5.55 3.85
N ALA A 192 -10.14 6.03 3.67
CA ALA A 192 -9.22 5.54 2.65
C ALA A 192 -8.82 4.09 2.89
N ALA A 193 -8.43 3.72 4.12
CA ALA A 193 -8.10 2.35 4.49
C ALA A 193 -9.26 1.39 4.17
N ALA A 194 -10.47 1.71 4.63
CA ALA A 194 -11.67 0.91 4.36
C ALA A 194 -11.97 0.81 2.85
N ARG A 195 -11.84 1.91 2.12
CA ARG A 195 -12.04 1.96 0.66
C ARG A 195 -11.06 1.04 -0.06
N PHE A 196 -9.78 1.02 0.33
CA PHE A 196 -8.75 0.19 -0.30
C PHE A 196 -8.84 -1.29 0.09
N GLY A 197 -9.67 -1.64 1.06
CA GLY A 197 -9.91 -3.02 1.46
C GLY A 197 -9.17 -3.46 2.71
N PHE A 198 -8.50 -2.54 3.38
CA PHE A 198 -7.93 -2.83 4.69
C PHE A 198 -9.03 -3.07 5.72
N GLN A 199 -8.91 -4.15 6.48
CA GLN A 199 -9.82 -4.49 7.56
C GLN A 199 -9.37 -3.82 8.86
N TYR A 200 -10.31 -3.24 9.60
CA TYR A 200 -10.05 -2.67 10.92
C TYR A 200 -9.80 -3.78 11.95
N GLU A 201 -8.71 -3.68 12.68
CA GLU A 201 -8.31 -4.68 13.68
C GLU A 201 -8.35 -4.17 15.12
N GLY A 202 -8.35 -2.85 15.30
CA GLY A 202 -8.46 -2.28 16.64
C GLY A 202 -7.87 -0.88 16.75
N GLN A 203 -8.08 -0.27 17.93
CA GLN A 203 -7.55 1.03 18.30
C GLN A 203 -6.54 0.88 19.44
N PHE A 204 -5.35 1.40 19.25
CA PHE A 204 -4.34 1.52 20.28
C PHE A 204 -4.51 2.88 20.96
N ARG A 205 -5.05 2.88 22.18
CA ARG A 205 -5.31 4.09 22.94
C ARG A 205 -4.00 4.66 23.49
N GLN A 206 -3.83 5.98 23.46
CA GLN A 206 -2.64 6.69 23.93
C GLN A 206 -1.34 6.11 23.35
N ALA A 207 -1.39 5.71 22.07
CA ALA A 207 -0.29 5.02 21.43
C ALA A 207 0.91 5.93 21.17
N ILE A 208 0.66 7.21 20.90
CA ILE A 208 1.71 8.15 20.48
C ILE A 208 1.41 9.54 21.08
N VAL A 209 2.48 10.28 21.40
CA VAL A 209 2.41 11.72 21.59
C VAL A 209 2.99 12.39 20.34
N THR A 210 2.19 13.19 19.65
CA THR A 210 2.62 13.93 18.47
C THR A 210 2.19 15.38 18.54
N LYS A 211 3.08 16.32 18.23
CA LYS A 211 2.84 17.78 18.30
C LYS A 211 2.22 18.20 19.64
N GLY A 212 2.70 17.61 20.75
CA GLY A 212 2.22 17.89 22.11
C GLY A 212 0.81 17.36 22.40
N ARG A 213 0.22 16.51 21.56
CA ARG A 213 -1.14 15.97 21.72
C ARG A 213 -1.13 14.46 21.79
N ASN A 214 -2.15 13.90 22.46
CA ASN A 214 -2.42 12.47 22.41
C ASN A 214 -2.87 12.05 21.01
N ARG A 215 -2.39 10.89 20.59
CA ARG A 215 -2.88 10.21 19.40
C ARG A 215 -3.25 8.78 19.75
N ASP A 216 -4.52 8.46 19.64
CA ASP A 216 -5.01 7.10 19.55
C ASP A 216 -4.86 6.63 18.10
N THR A 217 -4.37 5.43 17.89
CA THR A 217 -4.04 4.95 16.55
C THR A 217 -4.94 3.78 16.16
N ASN A 218 -5.66 3.93 15.07
CA ASN A 218 -6.40 2.85 14.44
C ASN A 218 -5.47 1.99 13.58
N TRP A 219 -5.61 0.68 13.70
CA TRP A 219 -4.87 -0.33 12.98
C TRP A 219 -5.76 -1.04 11.99
N TYR A 220 -5.25 -1.19 10.78
CA TYR A 220 -5.90 -1.87 9.68
C TYR A 220 -4.89 -2.77 8.99
N ALA A 221 -5.35 -3.87 8.36
CA ALA A 221 -4.50 -4.73 7.56
C ALA A 221 -5.25 -5.33 6.37
N ILE A 222 -4.48 -5.68 5.35
CA ILE A 222 -4.79 -6.66 4.32
C ILE A 222 -3.84 -7.83 4.53
N ILE A 223 -4.34 -9.07 4.45
CA ILE A 223 -3.51 -10.27 4.47
C ILE A 223 -3.46 -10.92 3.09
N ASP A 224 -2.49 -11.79 2.89
CA ASP A 224 -2.27 -12.50 1.62
C ASP A 224 -3.50 -13.26 1.11
N LYS A 225 -4.32 -13.77 2.03
CA LYS A 225 -5.58 -14.48 1.70
C LYS A 225 -6.65 -13.56 1.13
N ASP A 226 -6.69 -12.30 1.56
CA ASP A 226 -7.64 -11.29 1.09
C ASP A 226 -7.19 -10.65 -0.22
N TRP A 227 -5.86 -10.64 -0.46
CA TRP A 227 -5.24 -9.92 -1.56
C TRP A 227 -5.78 -10.31 -2.95
N PRO A 228 -5.99 -11.59 -3.30
CA PRO A 228 -6.49 -11.93 -4.64
C PRO A 228 -7.80 -11.25 -5.01
N LEU A 229 -8.78 -11.19 -4.10
CA LEU A 229 -10.05 -10.51 -4.31
C LEU A 229 -9.89 -8.99 -4.41
N ILE A 230 -9.10 -8.42 -3.51
CA ILE A 230 -8.79 -6.99 -3.48
C ILE A 230 -8.07 -6.59 -4.77
N LYS A 231 -7.06 -7.36 -5.19
CA LYS A 231 -6.30 -7.15 -6.42
C LYS A 231 -7.20 -7.12 -7.65
N GLN A 232 -8.14 -8.06 -7.75
CA GLN A 232 -9.07 -8.10 -8.88
C GLN A 232 -9.97 -6.86 -8.89
N ALA A 233 -10.50 -6.47 -7.73
CA ALA A 233 -11.32 -5.28 -7.62
C ALA A 233 -10.56 -4.00 -8.03
N PHE A 234 -9.28 -3.87 -7.67
CA PHE A 234 -8.44 -2.75 -8.13
C PHE A 234 -8.25 -2.76 -9.65
N LYS A 235 -7.97 -3.93 -10.23
CA LYS A 235 -7.81 -4.07 -11.69
C LYS A 235 -9.09 -3.64 -12.41
N ASP A 236 -10.24 -4.14 -11.99
CA ASP A 236 -11.53 -3.81 -12.59
C ASP A 236 -11.86 -2.32 -12.40
N TRP A 237 -11.52 -1.77 -11.24
CA TRP A 237 -11.74 -0.35 -10.97
C TRP A 237 -10.90 0.56 -11.86
N LEU A 238 -9.65 0.17 -12.13
CA LEU A 238 -8.69 0.94 -12.95
C LEU A 238 -8.95 0.83 -14.45
N MET A 239 -9.83 -0.05 -14.90
CA MET A 239 -10.21 -0.15 -16.32
C MET A 239 -10.88 1.13 -16.80
N ALA A 240 -10.54 1.57 -18.03
CA ALA A 240 -11.10 2.79 -18.63
C ALA A 240 -12.63 2.77 -18.70
N GLU A 241 -13.23 1.60 -18.89
CA GLU A 241 -14.67 1.39 -18.96
C GLU A 241 -15.40 1.73 -17.65
N ASN A 242 -14.70 1.75 -16.52
CA ASN A 242 -15.25 2.14 -15.22
C ASN A 242 -15.40 3.65 -15.07
N PHE A 243 -14.95 4.44 -16.02
CA PHE A 243 -15.06 5.90 -15.98
C PHE A 243 -15.95 6.40 -17.10
N ASP A 244 -16.68 7.48 -16.83
CA ASP A 244 -17.44 8.20 -17.83
C ASP A 244 -16.54 9.23 -18.57
N SER A 245 -17.12 9.94 -19.52
CA SER A 245 -16.43 10.97 -20.32
C SER A 245 -15.90 12.16 -19.50
N GLN A 246 -16.33 12.29 -18.24
CA GLN A 246 -15.87 13.31 -17.28
C GLN A 246 -14.85 12.75 -16.28
N GLY A 247 -14.44 11.47 -16.44
CA GLY A 247 -13.51 10.80 -15.53
C GLY A 247 -14.12 10.36 -14.19
N LYS A 248 -15.45 10.37 -14.06
CA LYS A 248 -16.15 9.92 -12.85
C LYS A 248 -16.33 8.40 -12.89
N GLN A 249 -15.98 7.72 -11.79
CA GLN A 249 -16.17 6.28 -11.65
C GLN A 249 -17.65 5.89 -11.74
N LYS A 250 -17.96 4.84 -12.50
CA LYS A 250 -19.31 4.25 -12.61
C LYS A 250 -19.61 3.30 -11.46
N VAL A 251 -18.61 2.53 -11.03
CA VAL A 251 -18.70 1.58 -9.91
C VAL A 251 -17.59 1.90 -8.91
N ARG A 252 -17.94 1.93 -7.62
CA ARG A 252 -16.97 2.21 -6.56
C ARG A 252 -16.09 0.99 -6.31
N LEU A 253 -14.82 1.21 -5.91
CA LEU A 253 -13.86 0.15 -5.63
C LEU A 253 -14.38 -0.88 -4.59
N GLN A 254 -15.02 -0.39 -3.53
CA GLN A 254 -15.57 -1.25 -2.49
C GLN A 254 -16.73 -2.13 -2.98
N ASP A 255 -17.51 -1.66 -3.97
CA ASP A 255 -18.64 -2.42 -4.53
C ASP A 255 -18.14 -3.55 -5.45
N LEU A 256 -16.98 -3.34 -6.10
CA LEU A 256 -16.34 -4.38 -6.92
C LEU A 256 -15.81 -5.54 -6.09
N ARG A 257 -15.34 -5.31 -4.87
CA ARG A 257 -14.92 -6.41 -3.97
C ARG A 257 -16.03 -7.37 -3.64
N GLY A 258 -17.26 -6.88 -3.45
CA GLY A 258 -18.43 -7.72 -3.17
C GLY A 258 -18.92 -8.56 -4.36
N ARG A 259 -18.41 -8.31 -5.58
CA ARG A 259 -18.80 -9.09 -6.77
C ARG A 259 -17.97 -10.36 -6.96
N HIS A 260 -16.84 -10.45 -6.28
CA HIS A 260 -15.87 -11.55 -6.40
C HIS A 260 -15.80 -12.43 -5.14
N SER A 261 -16.58 -12.08 -4.09
CA SER A 261 -16.72 -12.83 -2.82
C SER A 261 -17.71 -13.97 -2.89
#